data_eaa1a1dac15863861f4c85bf6e75b7eb
#
_entry.id   eaa1a1dac15863861f4c85bf6e75b7eb
#
_cell.length_a   1.000
_cell.length_b   1.000
_cell.length_c   1.000
_cell.angle_alpha   90.00
_cell.angle_beta   90.00
_cell.angle_gamma   90.00
#
_symmetry.space_group_name_H-M   'P 1'
#
loop_
_entity.id
_entity.type
_entity.pdbx_description
1 polymer ?
#
loop_
_entity_poly.entity_id
_entity_poly.type
_entity_poly.pdbx_seq_one_letter_code
_entity_poly.pdbx_strand_id
1 'polypeptide(L)'
;MKFLTDEKLLIVGAAGMIGSNMAQTAIMMGLTPNVCLYDPYAKGLEGVAEELLQCGFEGLNLTYTDDIEKAFTDAKYIVSSGGAPRKEGMTREDLLAGNCKIAEDFGKNVRKYCPDVKHIVVIFNPADITGLVTLLYSGVKPGCVTTLAALDSTRLRNELAKYFKIDPDRITNARTYGGHGEQMAVFASTVKVDGKPLTELIAEGKLPEKEWEELKVRVIQGGKNIINLRGRSSFQSPAYLSIEMIAAAMGGAPFRWPAGVYVNNDKFHNIMMAMESVIGKDGVTYHVVEGTAEEQAELEQSYKHLCTLRDEVIKLGIMPPISEWGNLNPHLV
;
A
#
# COMPACT_ATOMS: atom_id res chain seq x y z
N MET A 1 -21.19 1.62 18.91
CA MET A 1 -19.89 0.99 18.53
C MET A 1 -18.79 1.72 19.28
N LYS A 2 -17.70 1.05 19.70
CA LYS A 2 -16.54 1.75 20.31
C LYS A 2 -15.53 2.07 19.21
N PHE A 3 -15.23 3.34 18.99
CA PHE A 3 -14.29 3.80 17.96
C PHE A 3 -12.87 3.96 18.51
N LEU A 4 -11.85 3.83 17.65
CA LEU A 4 -10.45 4.06 18.02
C LEU A 4 -10.16 5.55 18.22
N THR A 5 -10.76 6.41 17.41
CA THR A 5 -10.62 7.87 17.44
C THR A 5 -11.90 8.53 16.94
N ASP A 6 -12.06 9.82 17.15
CA ASP A 6 -13.12 10.66 16.57
C ASP A 6 -12.63 11.50 15.39
N GLU A 7 -11.36 11.34 15.00
CA GLU A 7 -10.76 12.10 13.90
C GLU A 7 -11.25 11.63 12.53
N LYS A 8 -11.34 12.54 11.57
CA LYS A 8 -11.85 12.28 10.23
C LYS A 8 -10.94 11.36 9.43
N LEU A 9 -11.53 10.28 8.88
CA LEU A 9 -10.95 9.39 7.88
C LEU A 9 -11.51 9.77 6.50
N LEU A 10 -10.64 10.09 5.56
CA LEU A 10 -10.98 10.31 4.16
C LEU A 10 -10.61 9.07 3.33
N ILE A 11 -11.57 8.58 2.55
CA ILE A 11 -11.36 7.50 1.58
C ILE A 11 -11.51 8.08 0.18
N VAL A 12 -10.39 8.09 -0.56
CA VAL A 12 -10.29 8.61 -1.93
C VAL A 12 -10.41 7.48 -2.95
N GLY A 13 -11.22 7.67 -3.98
CA GLY A 13 -11.58 6.64 -4.95
C GLY A 13 -12.71 5.74 -4.42
N ALA A 14 -13.60 6.30 -3.62
CA ALA A 14 -14.61 5.57 -2.85
C ALA A 14 -15.73 4.96 -3.71
N ALA A 15 -16.01 5.47 -4.91
CA ALA A 15 -16.95 4.88 -5.85
C ALA A 15 -16.44 3.57 -6.48
N GLY A 16 -15.12 3.32 -6.42
CA GLY A 16 -14.50 2.10 -6.92
C GLY A 16 -14.67 0.90 -5.98
N MET A 17 -14.42 -0.31 -6.51
CA MET A 17 -14.57 -1.55 -5.72
C MET A 17 -13.63 -1.60 -4.51
N ILE A 18 -12.40 -1.12 -4.64
CA ILE A 18 -11.45 -1.08 -3.51
C ILE A 18 -11.93 -0.05 -2.50
N GLY A 19 -12.25 1.17 -2.94
CA GLY A 19 -12.67 2.26 -2.06
C GLY A 19 -13.94 1.96 -1.29
N SER A 20 -14.96 1.40 -1.92
CA SER A 20 -16.20 0.98 -1.23
C SER A 20 -15.95 -0.11 -0.20
N ASN A 21 -15.08 -1.09 -0.50
CA ASN A 21 -14.68 -2.11 0.48
C ASN A 21 -13.83 -1.53 1.62
N MET A 22 -12.96 -0.54 1.36
CA MET A 22 -12.25 0.18 2.42
C MET A 22 -13.23 0.88 3.36
N ALA A 23 -14.23 1.57 2.82
CA ALA A 23 -15.25 2.23 3.61
C ALA A 23 -16.00 1.26 4.52
N GLN A 24 -16.53 0.18 3.97
CA GLN A 24 -17.21 -0.86 4.73
C GLN A 24 -16.30 -1.47 5.81
N THR A 25 -15.05 -1.80 5.46
CA THR A 25 -14.09 -2.38 6.39
C THR A 25 -13.78 -1.43 7.55
N ALA A 26 -13.51 -0.15 7.26
CA ALA A 26 -13.21 0.86 8.28
C ALA A 26 -14.38 1.04 9.27
N ILE A 27 -15.60 1.06 8.76
CA ILE A 27 -16.83 1.16 9.58
C ILE A 27 -16.99 -0.10 10.44
N MET A 28 -16.89 -1.30 9.85
CA MET A 28 -17.03 -2.57 10.57
C MET A 28 -15.97 -2.75 11.66
N MET A 29 -14.74 -2.29 11.41
CA MET A 29 -13.66 -2.31 12.41
C MET A 29 -13.80 -1.23 13.48
N GLY A 30 -14.71 -0.28 13.35
CA GLY A 30 -14.94 0.79 14.31
C GLY A 30 -13.78 1.78 14.39
N LEU A 31 -13.19 2.18 13.27
CA LEU A 31 -12.03 3.05 13.28
C LEU A 31 -12.37 4.46 13.78
N THR A 32 -13.38 5.08 13.21
CA THR A 32 -13.88 6.41 13.57
C THR A 32 -15.36 6.54 13.21
N PRO A 33 -16.14 7.35 13.93
CA PRO A 33 -17.48 7.70 13.48
C PRO A 33 -17.47 8.62 12.25
N ASN A 34 -16.38 9.38 12.02
CA ASN A 34 -16.31 10.44 11.01
C ASN A 34 -15.63 9.94 9.74
N VAL A 35 -16.38 9.27 8.88
CA VAL A 35 -15.90 8.75 7.58
C VAL A 35 -16.38 9.64 6.44
N CYS A 36 -15.44 10.14 5.63
CA CYS A 36 -15.72 10.91 4.43
C CYS A 36 -15.34 10.10 3.18
N LEU A 37 -16.25 9.97 2.25
CA LEU A 37 -16.04 9.34 0.96
C LEU A 37 -15.83 10.41 -0.11
N TYR A 38 -14.79 10.27 -0.91
CA TYR A 38 -14.51 11.15 -2.03
C TYR A 38 -14.28 10.36 -3.31
N ASP A 39 -14.96 10.79 -4.37
CA ASP A 39 -14.73 10.33 -5.72
C ASP A 39 -15.23 11.39 -6.72
N PRO A 40 -14.52 11.68 -7.83
CA PRO A 40 -15.04 12.58 -8.86
C PRO A 40 -16.26 12.02 -9.61
N TYR A 41 -16.55 10.72 -9.49
CA TYR A 41 -17.74 10.08 -10.04
C TYR A 41 -18.92 10.17 -9.06
N ALA A 42 -19.52 11.35 -8.94
CA ALA A 42 -20.56 11.69 -7.96
C ALA A 42 -21.71 10.66 -7.89
N LYS A 43 -22.25 10.21 -9.03
CA LYS A 43 -23.36 9.25 -9.06
C LYS A 43 -22.98 7.88 -8.47
N GLY A 44 -21.79 7.38 -8.78
CA GLY A 44 -21.31 6.12 -8.21
C GLY A 44 -21.01 6.24 -6.73
N LEU A 45 -20.49 7.40 -6.31
CA LEU A 45 -20.23 7.72 -4.92
C LEU A 45 -21.50 7.77 -4.07
N GLU A 46 -22.54 8.42 -4.57
CA GLU A 46 -23.87 8.44 -3.93
C GLU A 46 -24.41 7.02 -3.73
N GLY A 47 -24.33 6.16 -4.76
CA GLY A 47 -24.76 4.77 -4.65
C GLY A 47 -24.02 3.98 -3.58
N VAL A 48 -22.71 4.16 -3.44
CA VAL A 48 -21.90 3.53 -2.38
C VAL A 48 -22.30 4.06 -1.00
N ALA A 49 -22.51 5.36 -0.86
CA ALA A 49 -22.92 5.96 0.41
C ALA A 49 -24.31 5.46 0.86
N GLU A 50 -25.27 5.43 -0.06
CA GLU A 50 -26.63 4.92 0.21
C GLU A 50 -26.59 3.43 0.64
N GLU A 51 -25.83 2.59 -0.04
CA GLU A 51 -25.70 1.18 0.31
C GLU A 51 -25.08 0.99 1.71
N LEU A 52 -24.05 1.79 2.06
CA LEU A 52 -23.44 1.77 3.39
C LEU A 52 -24.40 2.25 4.49
N LEU A 53 -25.21 3.30 4.22
CA LEU A 53 -26.22 3.79 5.16
C LEU A 53 -27.32 2.74 5.40
N GLN A 54 -27.70 1.98 4.37
CA GLN A 54 -28.69 0.90 4.48
C GLN A 54 -28.19 -0.29 5.33
N CYS A 55 -26.88 -0.40 5.60
CA CYS A 55 -26.35 -1.39 6.56
C CYS A 55 -26.79 -1.12 8.02
N GLY A 56 -27.28 0.09 8.33
CA GLY A 56 -27.79 0.43 9.66
C GLY A 56 -26.72 0.53 10.75
N PHE A 57 -25.51 0.95 10.42
CA PHE A 57 -24.44 1.17 11.40
C PHE A 57 -24.80 2.31 12.36
N GLU A 58 -24.74 2.04 13.68
CA GLU A 58 -25.06 3.02 14.71
C GLU A 58 -23.88 3.93 15.05
N GLY A 59 -24.15 5.22 15.28
CA GLY A 59 -23.16 6.21 15.70
C GLY A 59 -22.19 6.64 14.58
N LEU A 60 -22.52 6.35 13.32
CA LEU A 60 -21.73 6.71 12.15
C LEU A 60 -22.15 8.10 11.62
N ASN A 61 -21.15 8.96 11.40
CA ASN A 61 -21.27 10.20 10.65
C ASN A 61 -20.58 10.01 9.29
N LEU A 62 -21.32 9.38 8.36
CA LEU A 62 -20.86 9.16 6.98
C LEU A 62 -21.17 10.37 6.13
N THR A 63 -20.15 10.96 5.52
CA THR A 63 -20.29 12.03 4.54
C THR A 63 -19.73 11.59 3.21
N TYR A 64 -20.22 12.16 2.11
CA TYR A 64 -19.70 11.89 0.77
C TYR A 64 -19.77 13.16 -0.09
N THR A 65 -18.78 13.35 -0.95
CA THR A 65 -18.69 14.55 -1.78
C THR A 65 -17.70 14.34 -2.94
N ASP A 66 -17.99 14.99 -4.07
CA ASP A 66 -17.10 15.16 -5.22
C ASP A 66 -16.30 16.49 -5.16
N ASP A 67 -16.52 17.27 -4.12
CA ASP A 67 -15.79 18.52 -3.84
C ASP A 67 -14.52 18.23 -3.04
N ILE A 68 -13.38 18.53 -3.65
CA ILE A 68 -12.03 18.27 -3.09
C ILE A 68 -11.85 19.01 -1.76
N GLU A 69 -12.22 20.29 -1.68
CA GLU A 69 -12.02 21.09 -0.48
C GLU A 69 -12.82 20.52 0.71
N LYS A 70 -14.09 20.21 0.49
CA LYS A 70 -14.93 19.58 1.53
C LYS A 70 -14.40 18.21 1.96
N ALA A 71 -13.90 17.43 1.01
CA ALA A 71 -13.35 16.11 1.30
C ALA A 71 -12.10 16.19 2.18
N PHE A 72 -11.12 17.01 1.78
CA PHE A 72 -9.80 17.05 2.40
C PHE A 72 -9.75 17.89 3.68
N THR A 73 -10.57 18.94 3.81
CA THR A 73 -10.57 19.79 5.01
C THR A 73 -10.75 18.93 6.27
N ASP A 74 -9.89 19.15 7.26
CA ASP A 74 -9.84 18.43 8.55
C ASP A 74 -9.58 16.92 8.48
N ALA A 75 -9.21 16.35 7.33
CA ALA A 75 -8.82 14.95 7.25
C ALA A 75 -7.51 14.69 8.01
N LYS A 76 -7.53 13.77 8.96
CA LYS A 76 -6.37 13.36 9.76
C LYS A 76 -5.78 12.04 9.27
N TYR A 77 -6.58 11.22 8.65
CA TYR A 77 -6.17 9.94 8.05
C TYR A 77 -6.75 9.82 6.66
N ILE A 78 -5.94 9.37 5.71
CA ILE A 78 -6.36 9.26 4.31
C ILE A 78 -5.92 7.91 3.75
N VAL A 79 -6.83 7.21 3.08
CA VAL A 79 -6.52 6.05 2.25
C VAL A 79 -6.94 6.36 0.82
N SER A 80 -6.01 6.21 -0.14
CA SER A 80 -6.28 6.52 -1.54
C SER A 80 -6.11 5.30 -2.44
N SER A 81 -7.21 4.93 -3.11
CA SER A 81 -7.24 4.02 -4.26
C SER A 81 -7.60 4.76 -5.57
N GLY A 82 -7.48 6.07 -5.56
CA GLY A 82 -8.02 6.98 -6.57
C GLY A 82 -7.26 7.04 -7.90
N GLY A 83 -6.46 6.04 -8.24
CA GLY A 83 -5.78 5.95 -9.53
C GLY A 83 -6.69 5.52 -10.68
N ALA A 84 -6.32 5.87 -11.91
CA ALA A 84 -6.99 5.41 -13.10
C ALA A 84 -6.60 3.95 -13.42
N PRO A 85 -7.55 3.08 -13.76
CA PRO A 85 -7.25 1.74 -14.24
C PRO A 85 -6.64 1.79 -15.65
N ARG A 86 -5.82 0.78 -15.99
CA ARG A 86 -5.31 0.63 -17.34
C ARG A 86 -6.48 0.39 -18.31
N LYS A 87 -6.56 1.21 -19.34
CA LYS A 87 -7.53 1.07 -20.42
C LYS A 87 -6.90 0.33 -21.60
N GLU A 88 -7.73 -0.22 -22.47
CA GLU A 88 -7.27 -0.82 -23.73
C GLU A 88 -6.54 0.22 -24.59
N GLY A 89 -5.40 -0.15 -25.15
CA GLY A 89 -4.54 0.74 -25.94
C GLY A 89 -3.57 1.60 -25.13
N MET A 90 -3.68 1.69 -23.79
CA MET A 90 -2.71 2.40 -22.96
C MET A 90 -1.41 1.63 -22.81
N THR A 91 -0.28 2.32 -22.99
CA THR A 91 1.05 1.81 -22.67
C THR A 91 1.27 1.76 -21.15
N ARG A 92 2.36 1.15 -20.70
CA ARG A 92 2.79 1.22 -19.29
C ARG A 92 3.20 2.65 -18.91
N GLU A 93 3.85 3.36 -19.84
CA GLU A 93 4.28 4.75 -19.69
C GLU A 93 3.10 5.70 -19.52
N ASP A 94 2.04 5.55 -20.35
CA ASP A 94 0.81 6.34 -20.23
C ASP A 94 0.14 6.15 -18.85
N LEU A 95 0.10 4.91 -18.36
CA LEU A 95 -0.47 4.61 -17.04
C LEU A 95 0.39 5.20 -15.92
N LEU A 96 1.72 5.10 -16.02
CA LEU A 96 2.66 5.68 -15.07
C LEU A 96 2.48 7.19 -15.02
N ALA A 97 2.55 7.88 -16.17
CA ALA A 97 2.39 9.33 -16.25
C ALA A 97 1.04 9.79 -15.70
N GLY A 98 -0.06 9.14 -16.12
CA GLY A 98 -1.40 9.48 -15.68
C GLY A 98 -1.59 9.34 -14.17
N ASN A 99 -1.17 8.22 -13.59
CA ASN A 99 -1.33 7.99 -12.16
C ASN A 99 -0.35 8.82 -11.31
N CYS A 100 0.86 9.12 -11.79
CA CYS A 100 1.75 10.05 -11.12
C CYS A 100 1.21 11.49 -11.13
N LYS A 101 0.50 11.90 -12.20
CA LYS A 101 -0.17 13.21 -12.21
C LYS A 101 -1.33 13.27 -11.21
N ILE A 102 -2.10 12.21 -11.08
CA ILE A 102 -3.13 12.07 -10.04
C ILE A 102 -2.50 12.16 -8.64
N ALA A 103 -1.35 11.50 -8.42
CA ALA A 103 -0.63 11.52 -7.16
C ALA A 103 -0.06 12.92 -6.83
N GLU A 104 0.42 13.66 -7.84
CA GLU A 104 0.85 15.04 -7.71
C GLU A 104 -0.31 15.94 -7.23
N ASP A 105 -1.45 15.87 -7.92
CA ASP A 105 -2.62 16.67 -7.58
C ASP A 105 -3.18 16.27 -6.19
N PHE A 106 -3.17 14.99 -5.87
CA PHE A 106 -3.53 14.48 -4.54
C PHE A 106 -2.60 15.04 -3.45
N GLY A 107 -1.28 14.99 -3.64
CA GLY A 107 -0.31 15.55 -2.70
C GLY A 107 -0.50 17.07 -2.50
N LYS A 108 -0.74 17.83 -3.58
CA LYS A 108 -1.04 19.27 -3.51
C LYS A 108 -2.31 19.56 -2.72
N ASN A 109 -3.34 18.73 -2.87
CA ASN A 109 -4.59 18.87 -2.11
C ASN A 109 -4.38 18.58 -0.62
N VAL A 110 -3.58 17.56 -0.26
CA VAL A 110 -3.17 17.32 1.13
C VAL A 110 -2.48 18.54 1.69
N ARG A 111 -1.46 19.09 1.00
CA ARG A 111 -0.73 20.29 1.45
C ARG A 111 -1.65 21.49 1.68
N LYS A 112 -2.63 21.67 0.80
CA LYS A 112 -3.50 22.84 0.84
C LYS A 112 -4.58 22.75 1.90
N TYR A 113 -5.22 21.59 2.06
CA TYR A 113 -6.45 21.48 2.82
C TYR A 113 -6.30 20.71 4.14
N CYS A 114 -5.28 19.84 4.27
CA CYS A 114 -5.02 19.07 5.50
C CYS A 114 -3.52 18.86 5.75
N PRO A 115 -2.71 19.94 5.88
CA PRO A 115 -1.25 19.84 6.04
C PRO A 115 -0.82 19.14 7.33
N ASP A 116 -1.71 19.00 8.29
CA ASP A 116 -1.53 18.33 9.57
C ASP A 116 -2.08 16.88 9.59
N VAL A 117 -2.28 16.28 8.41
CA VAL A 117 -2.63 14.87 8.27
C VAL A 117 -1.61 13.99 9.00
N LYS A 118 -2.13 12.99 9.74
CA LYS A 118 -1.30 12.10 10.58
C LYS A 118 -0.77 10.92 9.81
N HIS A 119 -1.57 10.34 8.91
CA HIS A 119 -1.13 9.23 8.07
C HIS A 119 -1.89 9.13 6.76
N ILE A 120 -1.15 8.78 5.71
CA ILE A 120 -1.66 8.57 4.34
C ILE A 120 -1.24 7.18 3.88
N VAL A 121 -2.18 6.38 3.38
CA VAL A 121 -1.90 5.12 2.68
C VAL A 121 -2.27 5.27 1.21
N VAL A 122 -1.29 5.08 0.32
CA VAL A 122 -1.47 5.13 -1.14
C VAL A 122 -1.42 3.72 -1.69
N ILE A 123 -2.45 3.31 -2.46
CA ILE A 123 -2.54 1.93 -2.97
C ILE A 123 -2.77 1.83 -4.48
N PHE A 124 -2.85 2.92 -5.21
CA PHE A 124 -3.01 2.89 -6.67
C PHE A 124 -1.67 2.81 -7.41
N ASN A 125 -1.63 1.97 -8.43
CA ASN A 125 -0.40 1.57 -9.11
C ASN A 125 0.15 2.60 -10.11
N PRO A 126 1.49 2.65 -10.23
CA PRO A 126 2.48 1.89 -9.46
C PRO A 126 2.68 2.49 -8.06
N ALA A 127 2.22 1.79 -7.03
CA ALA A 127 2.02 2.32 -5.69
C ALA A 127 3.28 2.95 -5.08
N ASP A 128 4.46 2.35 -5.29
CA ASP A 128 5.72 2.86 -4.76
C ASP A 128 6.07 4.24 -5.35
N ILE A 129 5.79 4.44 -6.63
CA ILE A 129 6.07 5.72 -7.30
C ILE A 129 4.98 6.75 -7.02
N THR A 130 3.71 6.36 -7.04
CA THR A 130 2.61 7.29 -6.70
C THR A 130 2.66 7.70 -5.23
N GLY A 131 3.09 6.81 -4.33
CA GLY A 131 3.36 7.13 -2.94
C GLY A 131 4.52 8.13 -2.78
N LEU A 132 5.62 7.95 -3.54
CA LEU A 132 6.75 8.87 -3.56
C LEU A 132 6.34 10.26 -4.06
N VAL A 133 5.59 10.32 -5.16
CA VAL A 133 5.04 11.59 -5.70
C VAL A 133 4.12 12.26 -4.67
N THR A 134 3.24 11.49 -4.04
CA THR A 134 2.35 11.99 -2.98
C THR A 134 3.16 12.58 -1.81
N LEU A 135 4.18 11.87 -1.34
CA LEU A 135 5.05 12.34 -0.26
C LEU A 135 5.74 13.66 -0.64
N LEU A 136 6.28 13.73 -1.86
CA LEU A 136 6.99 14.93 -2.34
C LEU A 136 6.07 16.16 -2.35
N TYR A 137 4.88 16.04 -2.95
CA TYR A 137 3.98 17.18 -3.15
C TYR A 137 3.12 17.52 -1.94
N SER A 138 2.87 16.58 -1.04
CA SER A 138 2.13 16.84 0.21
C SER A 138 2.96 17.65 1.23
N GLY A 139 4.28 17.49 1.21
CA GLY A 139 5.16 18.17 2.16
C GLY A 139 5.08 17.62 3.58
N VAL A 140 4.44 16.48 3.80
CA VAL A 140 4.38 15.83 5.10
C VAL A 140 5.65 15.04 5.41
N LYS A 141 5.85 14.66 6.67
CA LYS A 141 7.00 13.84 7.07
C LYS A 141 6.96 12.46 6.40
N PRO A 142 8.12 11.87 6.03
CA PRO A 142 8.17 10.53 5.46
C PRO A 142 7.45 9.45 6.27
N GLY A 143 7.52 9.54 7.60
CA GLY A 143 6.83 8.61 8.50
C GLY A 143 5.29 8.68 8.45
N CYS A 144 4.72 9.66 7.76
CA CYS A 144 3.28 9.83 7.61
C CYS A 144 2.72 9.29 6.28
N VAL A 145 3.55 8.74 5.39
CA VAL A 145 3.11 8.20 4.09
C VAL A 145 3.62 6.78 3.93
N THR A 146 2.72 5.87 3.61
CA THR A 146 3.04 4.47 3.31
C THR A 146 2.29 3.99 2.07
N THR A 147 2.82 2.94 1.44
CA THR A 147 2.13 2.23 0.36
C THR A 147 1.85 0.78 0.74
N LEU A 148 0.85 0.16 0.11
CA LEU A 148 0.46 -1.20 0.42
C LEU A 148 1.38 -2.21 -0.29
N ALA A 149 2.27 -2.84 0.47
CA ALA A 149 3.11 -3.95 0.03
C ALA A 149 2.78 -5.28 0.75
N ALA A 150 2.11 -5.23 1.89
CA ALA A 150 1.78 -6.38 2.73
C ALA A 150 1.07 -7.52 2.00
N LEU A 151 0.31 -7.20 0.94
CA LEU A 151 -0.44 -8.17 0.17
C LEU A 151 0.45 -9.27 -0.44
N ASP A 152 1.65 -8.94 -0.84
CA ASP A 152 2.59 -9.90 -1.41
C ASP A 152 3.12 -10.87 -0.35
N SER A 153 3.42 -10.37 0.84
CA SER A 153 3.80 -11.18 2.00
C SER A 153 2.67 -12.11 2.46
N THR A 154 1.42 -11.64 2.45
CA THR A 154 0.26 -12.50 2.79
C THR A 154 0.01 -13.56 1.72
N ARG A 155 0.31 -13.30 0.45
CA ARG A 155 0.30 -14.29 -0.63
C ARG A 155 1.34 -15.38 -0.39
N LEU A 156 2.58 -14.99 -0.05
CA LEU A 156 3.65 -15.95 0.30
C LEU A 156 3.22 -16.85 1.45
N ARG A 157 2.69 -16.26 2.54
CA ARG A 157 2.15 -17.03 3.68
C ARG A 157 1.11 -18.05 3.24
N ASN A 158 0.17 -17.62 2.41
CA ASN A 158 -0.92 -18.46 1.96
C ASN A 158 -0.47 -19.59 1.01
N GLU A 159 0.45 -19.32 0.08
CA GLU A 159 1.01 -20.33 -0.82
C GLU A 159 1.82 -21.39 -0.06
N LEU A 160 2.61 -20.99 0.95
CA LEU A 160 3.31 -21.94 1.83
C LEU A 160 2.34 -22.77 2.67
N ALA A 161 1.29 -22.17 3.23
CA ALA A 161 0.27 -22.86 3.99
C ALA A 161 -0.44 -23.95 3.15
N LYS A 162 -0.78 -23.63 1.90
CA LYS A 162 -1.33 -24.60 0.94
C LYS A 162 -0.37 -25.73 0.62
N TYR A 163 0.91 -25.40 0.40
CA TYR A 163 1.94 -26.39 0.09
C TYR A 163 2.10 -27.40 1.23
N PHE A 164 2.28 -26.90 2.46
CA PHE A 164 2.46 -27.75 3.64
C PHE A 164 1.13 -28.33 4.19
N LYS A 165 -0.03 -27.92 3.66
CA LYS A 165 -1.38 -28.32 4.10
C LYS A 165 -1.61 -28.06 5.59
N ILE A 166 -1.25 -26.84 6.02
CA ILE A 166 -1.39 -26.35 7.41
C ILE A 166 -2.13 -25.03 7.41
N ASP A 167 -2.59 -24.60 8.61
CA ASP A 167 -3.20 -23.29 8.78
C ASP A 167 -2.18 -22.17 8.53
N PRO A 168 -2.59 -21.06 7.88
CA PRO A 168 -1.70 -19.92 7.60
C PRO A 168 -1.02 -19.36 8.85
N ASP A 169 -1.64 -19.43 10.03
CA ASP A 169 -1.08 -18.94 11.27
C ASP A 169 0.18 -19.67 11.75
N ARG A 170 0.39 -20.88 11.22
CA ARG A 170 1.59 -21.69 11.45
C ARG A 170 2.77 -21.28 10.55
N ILE A 171 2.54 -20.35 9.59
CA ILE A 171 3.57 -19.73 8.77
C ILE A 171 3.85 -18.32 9.35
N THR A 172 5.02 -18.13 9.88
CA THR A 172 5.43 -16.85 10.48
C THR A 172 6.54 -16.19 9.67
N ASN A 173 6.62 -14.87 9.73
CA ASN A 173 7.64 -14.06 9.05
C ASN A 173 7.75 -14.31 7.54
N ALA A 174 6.64 -14.69 6.87
CA ALA A 174 6.60 -14.67 5.42
C ALA A 174 6.70 -13.22 4.94
N ARG A 175 7.78 -12.88 4.23
CA ARG A 175 8.14 -11.51 3.88
C ARG A 175 8.53 -11.38 2.41
N THR A 176 8.08 -10.29 1.82
CA THR A 176 8.50 -9.81 0.51
C THR A 176 8.88 -8.35 0.63
N TYR A 177 9.91 -7.93 -0.06
CA TYR A 177 10.46 -6.57 0.02
C TYR A 177 10.70 -5.97 -1.36
N GLY A 178 11.07 -4.69 -1.42
CA GLY A 178 11.32 -4.00 -2.67
C GLY A 178 10.06 -3.40 -3.28
N GLY A 179 9.96 -3.39 -4.61
CA GLY A 179 8.82 -2.87 -5.35
C GLY A 179 7.65 -3.84 -5.34
N HIS A 180 6.42 -3.28 -5.25
CA HIS A 180 5.20 -4.07 -5.43
C HIS A 180 5.06 -4.53 -6.88
N GLY A 181 4.82 -5.83 -7.12
CA GLY A 181 4.61 -6.42 -8.44
C GLY A 181 5.69 -7.41 -8.86
N GLU A 182 5.99 -7.48 -10.16
CA GLU A 182 6.86 -8.52 -10.74
C GLU A 182 8.33 -8.45 -10.26
N GLN A 183 8.74 -7.34 -9.64
CA GLN A 183 10.12 -7.10 -9.19
C GLN A 183 10.29 -7.20 -7.67
N MET A 184 9.31 -7.77 -6.96
CA MET A 184 9.46 -8.00 -5.52
C MET A 184 10.55 -9.03 -5.22
N ALA A 185 11.26 -8.85 -4.11
CA ALA A 185 12.20 -9.83 -3.57
C ALA A 185 11.47 -10.71 -2.54
N VAL A 186 11.54 -12.03 -2.71
CA VAL A 186 10.84 -13.01 -1.86
C VAL A 186 11.85 -13.70 -0.94
N PHE A 187 11.75 -13.44 0.37
CA PHE A 187 12.73 -13.90 1.35
C PHE A 187 12.30 -15.23 2.00
N ALA A 188 13.01 -16.31 1.69
CA ALA A 188 12.88 -17.60 2.37
C ALA A 188 13.53 -17.57 3.76
N SER A 189 14.64 -16.82 3.90
CA SER A 189 15.46 -16.77 5.12
C SER A 189 14.72 -16.25 6.35
N THR A 190 13.67 -15.43 6.15
CA THR A 190 12.85 -14.89 7.24
C THR A 190 11.75 -15.85 7.69
N VAL A 191 11.32 -16.77 6.82
CA VAL A 191 10.11 -17.59 7.00
C VAL A 191 10.34 -18.74 7.97
N LYS A 192 9.35 -18.97 8.83
CA LYS A 192 9.28 -20.19 9.65
C LYS A 192 7.95 -20.92 9.41
N VAL A 193 8.03 -22.23 9.29
CA VAL A 193 6.91 -23.16 9.17
C VAL A 193 6.89 -23.99 10.44
N ASP A 194 5.84 -23.89 11.25
CA ASP A 194 5.78 -24.50 12.57
C ASP A 194 7.02 -24.20 13.47
N GLY A 195 7.50 -22.97 13.38
CA GLY A 195 8.70 -22.54 14.10
C GLY A 195 10.03 -22.97 13.49
N LYS A 196 10.03 -23.87 12.47
CA LYS A 196 11.24 -24.32 11.77
C LYS A 196 11.56 -23.39 10.60
N PRO A 197 12.83 -22.95 10.43
CA PRO A 197 13.23 -22.12 9.28
C PRO A 197 12.90 -22.81 7.93
N LEU A 198 12.34 -22.03 6.99
CA LEU A 198 12.01 -22.54 5.65
C LEU A 198 13.27 -22.99 4.90
N THR A 199 14.39 -22.31 5.07
CA THR A 199 15.68 -22.67 4.48
C THR A 199 16.16 -24.07 4.90
N GLU A 200 15.90 -24.48 6.16
CA GLU A 200 16.17 -25.85 6.61
C GLU A 200 15.26 -26.87 5.93
N LEU A 201 13.96 -26.53 5.78
CA LEU A 201 13.00 -27.43 5.12
C LEU A 201 13.33 -27.61 3.64
N ILE A 202 13.85 -26.57 2.98
CA ILE A 202 14.38 -26.65 1.60
C ILE A 202 15.61 -27.58 1.57
N ALA A 203 16.58 -27.36 2.46
CA ALA A 203 17.79 -28.19 2.54
C ALA A 203 17.49 -29.67 2.85
N GLU A 204 16.45 -29.96 3.63
CA GLU A 204 15.98 -31.31 3.93
C GLU A 204 15.15 -31.94 2.79
N GLY A 205 14.90 -31.23 1.69
CA GLY A 205 14.07 -31.71 0.58
C GLY A 205 12.56 -31.78 0.88
N LYS A 206 12.09 -31.20 1.99
CA LYS A 206 10.65 -31.11 2.32
C LYS A 206 9.91 -30.09 1.48
N LEU A 207 10.62 -29.10 0.97
CA LEU A 207 10.23 -28.21 -0.13
C LEU A 207 11.41 -28.19 -1.11
N PRO A 208 11.41 -29.05 -2.17
CA PRO A 208 12.48 -29.07 -3.16
C PRO A 208 12.67 -27.70 -3.80
N GLU A 209 13.93 -27.35 -4.14
CA GLU A 209 14.29 -26.05 -4.71
C GLU A 209 13.44 -25.69 -5.93
N LYS A 210 13.19 -26.64 -6.81
CA LYS A 210 12.31 -26.44 -7.98
C LYS A 210 10.90 -26.02 -7.57
N GLU A 211 10.32 -26.64 -6.56
CA GLU A 211 8.97 -26.33 -6.08
C GLU A 211 8.94 -24.99 -5.34
N TRP A 212 10.03 -24.64 -4.67
CA TRP A 212 10.21 -23.32 -4.07
C TRP A 212 10.21 -22.22 -5.15
N GLU A 213 10.98 -22.38 -6.22
CA GLU A 213 10.98 -21.43 -7.34
C GLU A 213 9.61 -21.31 -8.01
N GLU A 214 8.91 -22.40 -8.23
CA GLU A 214 7.53 -22.39 -8.73
C GLU A 214 6.57 -21.68 -7.78
N LEU A 215 6.78 -21.80 -6.47
CA LEU A 215 5.99 -21.11 -5.44
C LEU A 215 6.27 -19.61 -5.48
N LYS A 216 7.53 -19.17 -5.58
CA LYS A 216 7.88 -17.75 -5.77
C LYS A 216 7.18 -17.15 -6.99
N VAL A 217 7.19 -17.84 -8.12
CA VAL A 217 6.50 -17.40 -9.33
C VAL A 217 4.99 -17.22 -9.07
N ARG A 218 4.33 -18.15 -8.36
CA ARG A 218 2.90 -18.02 -8.02
C ARG A 218 2.63 -16.82 -7.11
N VAL A 219 3.51 -16.51 -6.17
CA VAL A 219 3.42 -15.32 -5.31
C VAL A 219 3.52 -14.04 -6.14
N ILE A 220 4.55 -13.93 -6.97
CA ILE A 220 4.81 -12.78 -7.84
C ILE A 220 3.63 -12.55 -8.81
N GLN A 221 3.09 -13.62 -9.37
CA GLN A 221 1.94 -13.57 -10.28
C GLN A 221 0.58 -13.58 -9.58
N GLY A 222 0.54 -13.44 -8.26
CA GLY A 222 -0.68 -13.56 -7.47
C GLY A 222 -1.82 -12.65 -7.92
N GLY A 223 -1.51 -11.43 -8.34
CA GLY A 223 -2.50 -10.51 -8.93
C GLY A 223 -3.10 -11.03 -10.22
N LYS A 224 -2.28 -11.54 -11.13
CA LYS A 224 -2.70 -12.14 -12.40
C LYS A 224 -3.55 -13.39 -12.17
N ASN A 225 -3.18 -14.22 -11.18
CA ASN A 225 -3.94 -15.41 -10.83
C ASN A 225 -5.36 -15.07 -10.36
N ILE A 226 -5.53 -14.01 -9.57
CA ILE A 226 -6.86 -13.56 -9.15
C ILE A 226 -7.67 -13.05 -10.35
N ILE A 227 -7.05 -12.32 -11.27
CA ILE A 227 -7.73 -11.86 -12.51
C ILE A 227 -8.22 -13.06 -13.31
N ASN A 228 -7.39 -14.09 -13.50
CA ASN A 228 -7.75 -15.30 -14.24
C ASN A 228 -8.94 -16.04 -13.59
N LEU A 229 -8.99 -16.09 -12.24
CA LEU A 229 -10.04 -16.79 -11.51
C LEU A 229 -11.35 -15.97 -11.39
N ARG A 230 -11.26 -14.64 -11.29
CA ARG A 230 -12.41 -13.77 -10.98
C ARG A 230 -12.85 -12.88 -12.15
N GLY A 231 -12.08 -12.80 -13.25
CA GLY A 231 -12.29 -11.87 -14.35
C GLY A 231 -12.02 -10.40 -13.99
N ARG A 232 -11.42 -10.13 -12.81
CA ARG A 232 -11.12 -8.78 -12.32
C ARG A 232 -10.01 -8.80 -11.27
N SER A 233 -9.39 -7.63 -11.06
CA SER A 233 -8.34 -7.45 -10.04
C SER A 233 -8.86 -7.68 -8.61
N SER A 234 -7.94 -8.01 -7.71
CA SER A 234 -8.21 -8.07 -6.27
C SER A 234 -8.74 -6.73 -5.75
N PHE A 235 -9.72 -6.76 -4.87
CA PHE A 235 -10.23 -5.56 -4.19
C PHE A 235 -10.46 -5.77 -2.69
N GLN A 236 -10.83 -6.98 -2.25
CA GLN A 236 -11.07 -7.28 -0.84
C GLN A 236 -9.78 -7.24 -0.01
N SER A 237 -8.74 -7.96 -0.44
CA SER A 237 -7.47 -8.01 0.29
C SER A 237 -6.72 -6.68 0.33
N PRO A 238 -6.58 -5.91 -0.78
CA PRO A 238 -5.97 -4.59 -0.68
C PRO A 238 -6.80 -3.62 0.16
N ALA A 239 -8.13 -3.67 0.12
CA ALA A 239 -8.98 -2.85 0.97
C ALA A 239 -8.77 -3.17 2.45
N TYR A 240 -8.83 -4.45 2.83
CA TYR A 240 -8.67 -4.89 4.21
C TYR A 240 -7.30 -4.49 4.77
N LEU A 241 -6.20 -4.84 4.07
CA LEU A 241 -4.85 -4.58 4.56
C LEU A 241 -4.54 -3.07 4.65
N SER A 242 -5.03 -2.25 3.71
CA SER A 242 -4.83 -0.79 3.78
C SER A 242 -5.58 -0.17 4.96
N ILE A 243 -6.75 -0.71 5.31
CA ILE A 243 -7.50 -0.26 6.49
C ILE A 243 -6.84 -0.74 7.78
N GLU A 244 -6.22 -1.93 7.83
CA GLU A 244 -5.38 -2.33 8.98
C GLU A 244 -4.19 -1.38 9.18
N MET A 245 -3.56 -0.90 8.09
CA MET A 245 -2.48 0.10 8.18
C MET A 245 -2.98 1.41 8.82
N ILE A 246 -4.14 1.90 8.38
CA ILE A 246 -4.77 3.10 8.97
C ILE A 246 -5.21 2.85 10.41
N ALA A 247 -5.79 1.70 10.71
CA ALA A 247 -6.18 1.34 12.08
C ALA A 247 -4.99 1.42 13.04
N ALA A 248 -3.82 0.92 12.63
CA ALA A 248 -2.59 1.01 13.42
C ALA A 248 -2.17 2.48 13.63
N ALA A 249 -2.21 3.31 12.59
CA ALA A 249 -1.91 4.74 12.69
C ALA A 249 -2.90 5.49 13.59
N MET A 250 -4.16 5.04 13.66
CA MET A 250 -5.18 5.58 14.56
C MET A 250 -5.03 5.13 16.03
N GLY A 251 -4.04 4.30 16.34
CA GLY A 251 -3.77 3.80 17.69
C GLY A 251 -4.36 2.42 17.99
N GLY A 252 -4.76 1.69 16.97
CA GLY A 252 -5.06 0.25 17.04
C GLY A 252 -3.80 -0.60 17.24
N ALA A 253 -3.91 -1.91 17.06
CA ALA A 253 -2.78 -2.80 17.13
C ALA A 253 -1.72 -2.43 16.07
N PRO A 254 -0.41 -2.44 16.38
CA PRO A 254 0.63 -2.11 15.42
C PRO A 254 0.59 -3.04 14.20
N PHE A 255 0.65 -2.45 13.01
CA PHE A 255 0.75 -3.19 11.76
C PHE A 255 2.20 -3.61 11.53
N ARG A 256 2.44 -4.90 11.39
CA ARG A 256 3.78 -5.52 11.36
C ARG A 256 4.04 -6.33 10.08
N TRP A 257 3.44 -5.95 8.97
CA TRP A 257 3.78 -6.45 7.66
C TRP A 257 4.68 -5.45 6.93
N PRO A 258 5.49 -5.88 5.96
CA PRO A 258 6.21 -4.96 5.09
C PRO A 258 5.26 -3.95 4.47
N ALA A 259 5.62 -2.69 4.56
CA ALA A 259 4.93 -1.58 3.91
C ALA A 259 5.92 -0.80 3.04
N GLY A 260 5.43 -0.21 1.96
CA GLY A 260 6.24 0.74 1.22
C GLY A 260 6.45 2.00 2.06
N VAL A 261 7.71 2.34 2.27
CA VAL A 261 8.17 3.47 3.07
C VAL A 261 9.21 4.27 2.29
N TYR A 262 9.36 5.54 2.60
CA TYR A 262 10.45 6.32 2.03
C TYR A 262 11.78 5.89 2.63
N VAL A 263 12.72 5.52 1.75
CA VAL A 263 14.05 5.06 2.10
C VAL A 263 15.10 6.02 1.53
N ASN A 264 15.95 6.53 2.41
CA ASN A 264 17.12 7.30 2.05
C ASN A 264 18.23 6.99 3.09
N ASN A 265 19.12 6.06 2.77
CA ASN A 265 20.20 5.59 3.63
C ASN A 265 21.43 5.22 2.80
N ASP A 266 22.46 4.66 3.41
CA ASP A 266 23.73 4.33 2.74
C ASP A 266 23.60 3.34 1.58
N LYS A 267 22.54 2.54 1.53
CA LYS A 267 22.34 1.48 0.53
C LYS A 267 21.29 1.85 -0.52
N PHE A 268 20.19 2.48 -0.10
CA PHE A 268 19.06 2.82 -0.95
C PHE A 268 18.71 4.29 -0.82
N HIS A 269 18.57 5.00 -1.96
CA HIS A 269 18.47 6.45 -1.96
C HIS A 269 17.19 6.96 -2.62
N ASN A 270 16.49 7.86 -1.91
CA ASN A 270 15.41 8.67 -2.46
C ASN A 270 14.34 7.85 -3.21
N ILE A 271 13.83 6.82 -2.55
CA ILE A 271 12.85 5.89 -3.12
C ILE A 271 11.80 5.49 -2.08
N MET A 272 10.62 5.14 -2.54
CA MET A 272 9.63 4.43 -1.73
C MET A 272 9.62 2.97 -2.15
N MET A 273 9.78 2.07 -1.18
CA MET A 273 9.82 0.63 -1.40
C MET A 273 9.42 -0.13 -0.13
N ALA A 274 8.99 -1.38 -0.29
CA ALA A 274 8.66 -2.22 0.84
C ALA A 274 9.89 -2.60 1.66
N MET A 275 9.81 -2.34 2.97
CA MET A 275 10.80 -2.70 3.98
C MET A 275 10.12 -3.38 5.16
N GLU A 276 10.93 -4.06 6.01
CA GLU A 276 10.41 -4.52 7.31
C GLU A 276 10.04 -3.31 8.13
N SER A 277 8.77 -3.16 8.44
CA SER A 277 8.22 -1.94 9.01
C SER A 277 7.21 -2.20 10.11
N VAL A 278 7.03 -1.19 10.95
CA VAL A 278 5.97 -1.15 11.95
C VAL A 278 5.24 0.18 11.81
N ILE A 279 3.94 0.12 11.56
CA ILE A 279 3.06 1.29 11.59
C ILE A 279 2.39 1.31 12.95
N GLY A 280 2.37 2.48 13.56
CA GLY A 280 1.70 2.76 14.82
C GLY A 280 1.26 4.22 14.90
N LYS A 281 0.79 4.64 16.07
CA LYS A 281 0.22 5.97 16.31
C LYS A 281 1.19 7.13 15.97
N ASP A 282 2.48 6.89 16.07
CA ASP A 282 3.53 7.90 15.81
C ASP A 282 4.06 7.85 14.37
N GLY A 283 3.40 7.12 13.49
CA GLY A 283 3.77 6.92 12.09
C GLY A 283 4.44 5.58 11.82
N VAL A 284 5.23 5.49 10.74
CA VAL A 284 5.95 4.28 10.35
C VAL A 284 7.42 4.37 10.71
N THR A 285 7.94 3.26 11.23
CA THR A 285 9.38 3.00 11.37
C THR A 285 9.76 1.79 10.53
N TYR A 286 11.00 1.73 10.07
CA TYR A 286 11.51 0.60 9.29
C TYR A 286 12.98 0.31 9.57
N HIS A 287 13.41 -0.87 9.20
CA HIS A 287 14.81 -1.24 9.16
C HIS A 287 15.15 -1.99 7.87
N VAL A 288 16.41 -1.90 7.46
CA VAL A 288 16.92 -2.63 6.30
C VAL A 288 17.03 -4.10 6.66
N VAL A 289 16.53 -4.96 5.77
CA VAL A 289 16.47 -6.40 6.02
C VAL A 289 17.77 -7.07 5.65
N GLU A 290 18.22 -8.00 6.48
CA GLU A 290 19.28 -8.94 6.19
C GLU A 290 18.67 -10.23 5.60
N GLY A 291 19.37 -10.83 4.64
CA GLY A 291 18.97 -12.06 3.97
C GLY A 291 20.17 -12.74 3.33
N THR A 292 19.95 -13.80 2.56
CA THR A 292 21.02 -14.45 1.80
C THR A 292 21.59 -13.51 0.71
N ALA A 293 22.72 -13.87 0.14
CA ALA A 293 23.33 -13.08 -0.94
C ALA A 293 22.38 -12.96 -2.16
N GLU A 294 21.66 -14.03 -2.48
CA GLU A 294 20.67 -14.06 -3.56
C GLU A 294 19.48 -13.14 -3.24
N GLU A 295 18.92 -13.21 -2.04
CA GLU A 295 17.82 -12.35 -1.61
C GLU A 295 18.20 -10.88 -1.61
N GLN A 296 19.43 -10.56 -1.19
CA GLN A 296 19.95 -9.19 -1.25
C GLN A 296 20.15 -8.72 -2.69
N ALA A 297 20.56 -9.61 -3.60
CA ALA A 297 20.69 -9.28 -5.02
C ALA A 297 19.30 -9.03 -5.66
N GLU A 298 18.29 -9.85 -5.32
CA GLU A 298 16.91 -9.63 -5.75
C GLU A 298 16.37 -8.27 -5.24
N LEU A 299 16.62 -7.93 -3.99
CA LEU A 299 16.21 -6.64 -3.39
C LEU A 299 16.90 -5.46 -4.08
N GLU A 300 18.18 -5.58 -4.38
CA GLU A 300 18.93 -4.55 -5.12
C GLU A 300 18.42 -4.39 -6.56
N GLN A 301 18.07 -5.47 -7.22
CA GLN A 301 17.47 -5.44 -8.56
C GLN A 301 16.10 -4.74 -8.52
N SER A 302 15.30 -5.05 -7.51
CA SER A 302 14.01 -4.39 -7.27
C SER A 302 14.18 -2.88 -7.06
N TYR A 303 15.12 -2.48 -6.24
CA TYR A 303 15.49 -1.07 -6.04
C TYR A 303 15.88 -0.37 -7.34
N LYS A 304 16.77 -0.97 -8.13
CA LYS A 304 17.21 -0.43 -9.43
C LYS A 304 16.03 -0.22 -10.39
N HIS A 305 15.09 -1.16 -10.39
CA HIS A 305 13.87 -1.03 -11.19
C HIS A 305 13.02 0.16 -10.73
N LEU A 306 12.81 0.31 -9.44
CA LEU A 306 12.07 1.47 -8.90
C LEU A 306 12.77 2.80 -9.19
N CYS A 307 14.09 2.84 -9.13
CA CYS A 307 14.87 4.03 -9.53
C CYS A 307 14.65 4.37 -11.00
N THR A 308 14.59 3.37 -11.89
CA THR A 308 14.29 3.58 -13.30
C THR A 308 12.91 4.23 -13.49
N LEU A 309 11.88 3.74 -12.78
CA LEU A 309 10.53 4.33 -12.84
C LEU A 309 10.49 5.75 -12.27
N ARG A 310 11.18 6.00 -11.14
CA ARG A 310 11.32 7.34 -10.56
C ARG A 310 11.96 8.31 -11.56
N ASP A 311 13.06 7.90 -12.17
CA ASP A 311 13.83 8.73 -13.10
C ASP A 311 13.04 9.01 -14.40
N GLU A 312 12.19 8.06 -14.82
CA GLU A 312 11.23 8.25 -15.91
C GLU A 312 10.20 9.33 -15.55
N VAL A 313 9.63 9.32 -14.35
CA VAL A 313 8.68 10.34 -13.88
C VAL A 313 9.33 11.72 -13.75
N ILE A 314 10.62 11.77 -13.38
CA ILE A 314 11.41 13.01 -13.42
C ILE A 314 11.59 13.50 -14.86
N LYS A 315 11.95 12.62 -15.78
CA LYS A 315 12.09 12.93 -17.22
C LYS A 315 10.80 13.43 -17.86
N LEU A 316 9.65 12.91 -17.41
CA LEU A 316 8.33 13.38 -17.82
C LEU A 316 7.95 14.76 -17.24
N GLY A 317 8.76 15.32 -16.36
CA GLY A 317 8.52 16.62 -15.73
C GLY A 317 7.43 16.61 -14.66
N ILE A 318 7.00 15.46 -14.19
CA ILE A 318 6.01 15.31 -13.11
C ILE A 318 6.68 15.50 -11.75
N MET A 319 7.88 14.95 -11.55
CA MET A 319 8.74 15.27 -10.42
C MET A 319 9.93 16.14 -10.87
N PRO A 320 10.38 17.10 -10.06
CA PRO A 320 11.62 17.81 -10.34
C PRO A 320 12.84 16.89 -10.10
N PRO A 321 14.04 17.32 -10.52
CA PRO A 321 15.30 16.66 -10.15
C PRO A 321 15.40 16.46 -8.63
N ILE A 322 16.02 15.36 -8.19
CA ILE A 322 16.14 15.01 -6.75
C ILE A 322 16.75 16.16 -5.93
N SER A 323 17.71 16.90 -6.50
CA SER A 323 18.34 18.06 -5.84
C SER A 323 17.37 19.18 -5.46
N GLU A 324 16.17 19.19 -6.05
CA GLU A 324 15.14 20.20 -5.80
C GLU A 324 14.04 19.71 -4.85
N TRP A 325 14.05 18.44 -4.44
CA TRP A 325 12.99 17.86 -3.61
C TRP A 325 12.82 18.57 -2.27
N GLY A 326 13.94 19.02 -1.67
CA GLY A 326 13.91 19.81 -0.44
C GLY A 326 13.11 21.11 -0.54
N ASN A 327 12.98 21.69 -1.75
CA ASN A 327 12.16 22.89 -2.00
C ASN A 327 10.65 22.56 -1.93
N LEU A 328 10.27 21.34 -2.32
CA LEU A 328 8.88 20.87 -2.26
C LEU A 328 8.55 20.23 -0.92
N ASN A 329 9.44 19.42 -0.39
CA ASN A 329 9.26 18.78 0.90
C ASN A 329 10.56 18.89 1.73
N PRO A 330 10.62 19.81 2.71
CA PRO A 330 11.83 20.04 3.51
C PRO A 330 12.22 18.85 4.40
N HIS A 331 11.37 17.83 4.52
CA HIS A 331 11.67 16.61 5.25
C HIS A 331 12.42 15.55 4.43
N LEU A 332 12.71 15.81 3.14
CA LEU A 332 13.42 14.90 2.23
C LEU A 332 14.90 15.34 1.99
N VAL A 333 15.43 16.18 2.85
CA VAL A 333 16.83 16.71 2.76
C VAL A 333 17.75 15.81 3.58
#